data_32753286177c009ad9377cc586fc835f
#
_entry.id   32753286177c009ad9377cc586fc835f
#
_cell.length_a   1.000
_cell.length_b   1.000
_cell.length_c   1.000
_cell.angle_alpha   90.00
_cell.angle_beta   90.00
_cell.angle_gamma   90.00
#
_symmetry.space_group_name_H-M   'P 1'
#
loop_
_entity.id
_entity.type
_entity.pdbx_description
1 polymer ?
#
loop_
_entity_poly.entity_id
_entity_poly.type
_entity_poly.pdbx_seq_one_letter_code
_entity_poly.pdbx_strand_id
1 'polypeptide(L)'
;MFEFAWPWIFALLPLPWLMRVLLPVADSGEPALKVSFLNDLEGLARRRARANLPGWRQQAPYVLLWLLLLIAAARPQWLGEPLPIAASGRDLLVAVDVSGSMDFPDMRWQDEDVSRVVLVQHLLGDFLEGREGDRVGLILFGSQAYLQAPLTFDRRTVRVWLDEARIGIAGKNTAIGDAIGLALKRLRLRPANSRVLILVTDGANNGGEIDPLTAARLAANEGVKIYPIGIGADPEESGTAGFLGVNPSLDLDEPSLKAIAEVTGGRYFRARDGKELESIKDTLDQLEPVTQQPTQARPAQSLYHWPLALALVLSMLLVARERWPNNLLQRLFTKELFLQSQLPDWRKRLERLRLRRRR
;
A
#
# COMPACT_ATOMS: atom_id res chain seq x y z
N MET A 1 -9.59 -19.23 -1.18
CA MET A 1 -10.77 -19.35 -0.31
C MET A 1 -11.80 -18.32 -0.79
N PHE A 2 -13.10 -18.72 -0.92
CA PHE A 2 -14.14 -17.80 -1.41
C PHE A 2 -14.79 -17.07 -0.24
N GLU A 3 -14.94 -15.73 -0.34
CA GLU A 3 -15.49 -14.90 0.72
C GLU A 3 -16.23 -13.70 0.14
N PHE A 4 -17.21 -13.19 0.89
CA PHE A 4 -17.89 -11.92 0.56
C PHE A 4 -17.29 -10.80 1.42
N ALA A 5 -16.81 -9.73 0.78
CA ALA A 5 -16.26 -8.59 1.50
C ALA A 5 -17.31 -7.86 2.36
N TRP A 6 -18.57 -7.82 1.90
CA TRP A 6 -19.67 -7.12 2.55
C TRP A 6 -20.91 -8.01 2.73
N PRO A 7 -20.86 -9.03 3.59
CA PRO A 7 -21.98 -9.98 3.76
C PRO A 7 -23.26 -9.33 4.31
N TRP A 8 -23.14 -8.19 5.01
CA TRP A 8 -24.28 -7.44 5.54
C TRP A 8 -25.22 -6.89 4.46
N ILE A 9 -24.78 -6.77 3.20
CA ILE A 9 -25.61 -6.33 2.06
C ILE A 9 -26.76 -7.30 1.80
N PHE A 10 -26.63 -8.58 2.15
CA PHE A 10 -27.74 -9.53 2.04
C PHE A 10 -28.94 -9.18 2.95
N ALA A 11 -28.78 -8.32 3.94
CA ALA A 11 -29.91 -7.77 4.71
C ALA A 11 -30.87 -6.95 3.85
N LEU A 12 -30.44 -6.45 2.68
CA LEU A 12 -31.29 -5.74 1.71
C LEU A 12 -32.14 -6.69 0.84
N LEU A 13 -32.00 -8.00 0.97
CA LEU A 13 -32.74 -8.99 0.19
C LEU A 13 -34.28 -8.79 0.27
N PRO A 14 -34.92 -8.52 1.44
CA PRO A 14 -36.35 -8.29 1.53
C PRO A 14 -36.81 -6.89 1.04
N LEU A 15 -35.88 -5.99 0.67
CA LEU A 15 -36.19 -4.60 0.33
C LEU A 15 -37.25 -4.44 -0.79
N PRO A 16 -37.21 -5.18 -1.90
CA PRO A 16 -38.23 -5.02 -2.96
C PRO A 16 -39.64 -5.41 -2.47
N TRP A 17 -39.70 -6.43 -1.61
CA TRP A 17 -40.98 -6.85 -1.02
C TRP A 17 -41.48 -5.83 0.00
N LEU A 18 -40.60 -5.28 0.84
CA LEU A 18 -40.90 -4.22 1.80
C LEU A 18 -41.40 -2.96 1.09
N MET A 19 -40.73 -2.52 0.01
CA MET A 19 -41.12 -1.40 -0.82
C MET A 19 -42.53 -1.58 -1.42
N ARG A 20 -42.85 -2.81 -1.85
CA ARG A 20 -44.16 -3.13 -2.41
C ARG A 20 -45.31 -3.03 -1.37
N VAL A 21 -45.01 -3.27 -0.09
CA VAL A 21 -45.98 -3.17 1.01
C VAL A 21 -46.12 -1.72 1.48
N LEU A 22 -45.03 -0.97 1.51
CA LEU A 22 -45.00 0.39 2.05
C LEU A 22 -45.41 1.46 1.03
N LEU A 23 -45.17 1.25 -0.26
CA LEU A 23 -45.48 2.24 -1.28
C LEU A 23 -46.87 2.02 -1.84
N PRO A 24 -47.68 3.08 -1.96
CA PRO A 24 -48.99 3.02 -2.62
C PRO A 24 -48.80 2.65 -4.09
N VAL A 25 -49.79 1.94 -4.64
CA VAL A 25 -49.78 1.61 -6.08
C VAL A 25 -49.82 2.91 -6.86
N ALA A 26 -48.86 3.14 -7.73
CA ALA A 26 -48.88 4.28 -8.63
C ALA A 26 -50.06 4.14 -9.59
N ASP A 27 -51.00 5.10 -9.55
CA ASP A 27 -52.06 5.19 -10.55
C ASP A 27 -51.38 5.49 -11.90
N SER A 28 -51.41 4.53 -12.81
CA SER A 28 -51.07 4.79 -14.21
C SER A 28 -52.11 5.76 -14.71
N GLY A 29 -51.72 7.03 -14.91
CA GLY A 29 -52.58 8.10 -15.41
C GLY A 29 -52.99 7.91 -16.89
N GLU A 30 -53.51 6.73 -17.22
CA GLU A 30 -54.21 6.57 -18.48
C GLU A 30 -55.48 7.41 -18.46
N PRO A 31 -55.74 8.23 -19.48
CA PRO A 31 -56.97 9.04 -19.52
C PRO A 31 -58.18 8.12 -19.48
N ALA A 32 -58.82 8.08 -18.30
CA ALA A 32 -60.06 7.30 -18.13
C ALA A 32 -61.19 7.92 -18.95
N LEU A 33 -61.67 7.20 -19.93
CA LEU A 33 -62.92 7.54 -20.61
C LEU A 33 -64.07 7.54 -19.58
N LYS A 34 -64.68 8.71 -19.33
CA LYS A 34 -65.89 8.82 -18.51
C LYS A 34 -67.06 8.19 -19.27
N VAL A 35 -67.44 6.98 -18.90
CA VAL A 35 -68.61 6.29 -19.45
C VAL A 35 -69.70 6.23 -18.38
N SER A 36 -70.97 6.47 -18.80
CA SER A 36 -72.11 6.65 -17.91
C SER A 36 -72.60 5.35 -17.22
N PHE A 37 -72.08 4.17 -17.55
CA PHE A 37 -72.48 2.85 -17.04
C PHE A 37 -71.39 2.15 -16.24
N LEU A 38 -70.63 2.95 -15.46
CA LEU A 38 -69.48 2.46 -14.68
C LEU A 38 -69.83 1.45 -13.58
N ASN A 39 -71.04 1.57 -13.00
CA ASN A 39 -71.46 0.71 -11.88
C ASN A 39 -71.62 -0.76 -12.28
N ASP A 40 -72.04 -1.07 -13.51
CA ASP A 40 -72.18 -2.45 -14.00
C ASP A 40 -70.82 -3.09 -14.40
N LEU A 41 -69.83 -2.24 -14.73
CA LEU A 41 -68.51 -2.68 -15.10
C LEU A 41 -67.54 -2.83 -13.90
N GLU A 42 -67.80 -2.17 -12.77
CA GLU A 42 -66.91 -2.27 -11.57
C GLU A 42 -66.77 -3.72 -11.05
N GLY A 43 -67.84 -4.51 -11.10
CA GLY A 43 -67.81 -5.91 -10.69
C GLY A 43 -66.89 -6.77 -11.62
N LEU A 44 -66.89 -6.46 -12.88
CA LEU A 44 -66.00 -7.15 -13.89
C LEU A 44 -64.57 -6.59 -13.83
N ALA A 45 -64.41 -5.28 -13.60
CA ALA A 45 -63.10 -4.66 -13.46
C ALA A 45 -62.36 -5.14 -12.20
N ARG A 46 -63.04 -5.29 -11.06
CA ARG A 46 -62.47 -5.85 -9.84
C ARG A 46 -62.04 -7.34 -10.00
N ARG A 47 -62.83 -8.13 -10.77
CA ARG A 47 -62.43 -9.51 -11.10
C ARG A 47 -61.22 -9.54 -12.05
N ARG A 48 -61.11 -8.68 -13.03
CA ARG A 48 -59.94 -8.53 -13.93
C ARG A 48 -58.74 -7.98 -13.19
N ALA A 49 -58.87 -7.02 -12.32
CA ALA A 49 -57.77 -6.46 -11.54
C ALA A 49 -57.16 -7.52 -10.59
N ARG A 50 -57.97 -8.44 -10.00
CA ARG A 50 -57.48 -9.58 -9.21
C ARG A 50 -56.87 -10.68 -10.07
N ALA A 51 -57.32 -10.86 -11.34
CA ALA A 51 -56.76 -11.82 -12.27
C ALA A 51 -55.42 -11.38 -12.89
N ASN A 52 -55.11 -10.08 -12.83
CA ASN A 52 -53.91 -9.50 -13.40
C ASN A 52 -52.80 -9.23 -12.40
N LEU A 53 -52.78 -9.92 -11.24
CA LEU A 53 -51.57 -9.98 -10.44
C LEU A 53 -50.49 -10.66 -11.32
N PRO A 54 -49.38 -9.98 -11.63
CA PRO A 54 -48.37 -10.56 -12.49
C PRO A 54 -47.91 -11.89 -11.87
N GLY A 55 -48.15 -12.96 -12.62
CA GLY A 55 -47.79 -14.31 -12.18
C GLY A 55 -46.33 -14.37 -11.77
N TRP A 56 -45.97 -15.23 -10.84
CA TRP A 56 -44.58 -15.38 -10.35
C TRP A 56 -43.56 -15.47 -11.52
N ARG A 57 -43.96 -16.05 -12.65
CA ARG A 57 -43.15 -16.13 -13.88
C ARG A 57 -42.79 -14.76 -14.49
N GLN A 58 -43.64 -13.74 -14.31
CA GLN A 58 -43.37 -12.40 -14.78
C GLN A 58 -42.49 -11.62 -13.81
N GLN A 59 -42.50 -11.96 -12.52
CA GLN A 59 -41.67 -11.33 -11.48
C GLN A 59 -40.29 -11.98 -11.36
N ALA A 60 -40.14 -13.26 -11.73
CA ALA A 60 -38.91 -14.02 -11.60
C ALA A 60 -37.66 -13.32 -12.19
N PRO A 61 -37.71 -12.71 -13.41
CA PRO A 61 -36.52 -12.04 -13.96
C PRO A 61 -36.12 -10.78 -13.17
N TYR A 62 -37.07 -10.07 -12.59
CA TYR A 62 -36.76 -8.87 -11.75
C TYR A 62 -36.18 -9.29 -10.39
N VAL A 63 -36.66 -10.40 -9.81
CA VAL A 63 -36.09 -11.00 -8.60
C VAL A 63 -34.66 -11.50 -8.88
N LEU A 64 -34.45 -12.14 -10.02
CA LEU A 64 -33.11 -12.59 -10.43
C LEU A 64 -32.16 -11.39 -10.61
N LEU A 65 -32.63 -10.33 -11.27
CA LEU A 65 -31.86 -9.09 -11.42
C LEU A 65 -31.44 -8.52 -10.06
N TRP A 66 -32.39 -8.46 -9.11
CA TRP A 66 -32.10 -7.98 -7.75
C TRP A 66 -31.07 -8.84 -7.04
N LEU A 67 -31.18 -10.17 -7.14
CA LEU A 67 -30.22 -11.10 -6.56
C LEU A 67 -28.82 -10.92 -7.15
N LEU A 68 -28.71 -10.77 -8.47
CA LEU A 68 -27.43 -10.53 -9.13
C LEU A 68 -26.80 -9.21 -8.69
N LEU A 69 -27.59 -8.15 -8.52
CA LEU A 69 -27.11 -6.87 -8.01
C LEU A 69 -26.64 -6.96 -6.55
N LEU A 70 -27.37 -7.70 -5.70
CA LEU A 70 -26.95 -7.94 -4.31
C LEU A 70 -25.65 -8.73 -4.24
N ILE A 71 -25.52 -9.79 -5.05
CA ILE A 71 -24.28 -10.58 -5.11
C ILE A 71 -23.12 -9.71 -5.59
N ALA A 72 -23.33 -8.87 -6.61
CA ALA A 72 -22.31 -7.96 -7.08
C ALA A 72 -21.89 -6.94 -6.02
N ALA A 73 -22.87 -6.37 -5.29
CA ALA A 73 -22.64 -5.39 -4.24
C ALA A 73 -21.96 -6.02 -3.02
N ALA A 74 -22.24 -7.30 -2.69
CA ALA A 74 -21.58 -8.04 -1.62
C ALA A 74 -20.10 -8.29 -1.90
N ARG A 75 -19.60 -7.95 -3.12
CA ARG A 75 -18.19 -8.08 -3.56
C ARG A 75 -17.63 -9.46 -3.29
N PRO A 76 -18.08 -10.49 -4.03
CA PRO A 76 -17.45 -11.80 -3.96
C PRO A 76 -15.99 -11.69 -4.34
N GLN A 77 -15.11 -12.30 -3.55
CA GLN A 77 -13.68 -12.28 -3.76
C GLN A 77 -13.06 -13.65 -3.54
N TRP A 78 -12.05 -13.95 -4.32
CA TRP A 78 -11.22 -15.11 -4.16
C TRP A 78 -9.95 -14.73 -3.43
N LEU A 79 -9.80 -15.19 -2.19
CA LEU A 79 -8.57 -15.02 -1.42
C LEU A 79 -7.55 -16.05 -1.91
N GLY A 80 -6.44 -15.56 -2.44
CA GLY A 80 -5.29 -16.38 -2.81
C GLY A 80 -4.59 -17.00 -1.61
N GLU A 81 -3.52 -17.71 -1.87
CA GLU A 81 -2.63 -18.21 -0.81
C GLU A 81 -2.00 -17.02 -0.06
N PRO A 82 -1.82 -17.16 1.27
CA PRO A 82 -1.17 -16.12 2.04
C PRO A 82 0.27 -15.94 1.51
N LEU A 83 0.53 -14.79 0.92
CA LEU A 83 1.90 -14.39 0.59
C LEU A 83 2.53 -13.87 1.89
N PRO A 84 3.68 -14.41 2.30
CA PRO A 84 4.45 -13.82 3.37
C PRO A 84 4.93 -12.44 2.87
N ILE A 85 4.21 -11.40 3.21
CA ILE A 85 4.79 -10.06 3.11
C ILE A 85 5.74 -10.01 4.29
N ALA A 86 7.03 -9.79 4.02
CA ALA A 86 7.99 -9.48 5.06
C ALA A 86 7.40 -8.33 5.89
N ALA A 87 6.84 -8.69 7.05
CA ALA A 87 6.38 -7.69 7.97
C ALA A 87 7.61 -6.89 8.39
N SER A 88 7.43 -5.61 8.56
CA SER A 88 8.46 -4.67 8.92
C SER A 88 9.41 -5.27 9.95
N GLY A 89 10.66 -5.43 9.57
CA GLY A 89 11.75 -5.64 10.49
C GLY A 89 11.91 -4.42 11.40
N ARG A 90 13.14 -4.13 11.79
CA ARG A 90 13.47 -2.97 12.60
C ARG A 90 13.29 -1.65 11.85
N ASP A 91 13.04 -0.60 12.61
CA ASP A 91 13.13 0.78 12.14
C ASP A 91 14.51 1.31 12.55
N LEU A 92 15.46 1.20 11.64
CA LEU A 92 16.88 1.47 11.88
C LEU A 92 17.23 2.87 11.33
N LEU A 93 17.54 3.81 12.21
CA LEU A 93 18.17 5.06 11.83
C LEU A 93 19.68 4.98 12.05
N VAL A 94 20.44 5.41 11.06
CA VAL A 94 21.87 5.58 11.16
C VAL A 94 22.20 7.05 11.20
N ALA A 95 22.84 7.53 12.27
CA ALA A 95 23.34 8.87 12.39
C ALA A 95 24.86 8.85 12.22
N VAL A 96 25.34 9.52 11.17
CA VAL A 96 26.77 9.55 10.81
C VAL A 96 27.31 10.97 11.00
N ASP A 97 28.39 11.04 11.76
CA ASP A 97 29.19 12.23 11.90
C ASP A 97 29.91 12.56 10.59
N VAL A 98 29.75 13.80 10.13
CA VAL A 98 30.44 14.35 8.96
C VAL A 98 31.19 15.64 9.32
N SER A 99 31.58 15.77 10.58
CA SER A 99 32.43 16.86 11.06
C SER A 99 33.86 16.78 10.47
N GLY A 100 34.66 17.82 10.67
CA GLY A 100 36.00 17.89 10.08
C GLY A 100 36.97 16.80 10.51
N SER A 101 36.81 16.24 11.73
CA SER A 101 37.63 15.16 12.28
C SER A 101 37.47 13.84 11.53
N MET A 102 36.33 13.60 10.91
CA MET A 102 36.07 12.38 10.11
C MET A 102 36.88 12.32 8.80
N ASP A 103 37.56 13.38 8.41
CA ASP A 103 38.45 13.41 7.22
C ASP A 103 39.86 12.88 7.50
N PHE A 104 40.22 12.61 8.77
CA PHE A 104 41.53 12.10 9.08
C PHE A 104 41.78 10.71 8.47
N PRO A 105 42.94 10.53 7.74
CA PRO A 105 43.31 9.26 7.11
C PRO A 105 44.09 8.38 8.08
N ASP A 106 43.51 8.07 9.24
CA ASP A 106 44.14 7.27 10.29
C ASP A 106 43.59 5.82 10.39
N MET A 107 42.61 5.49 9.53
CA MET A 107 42.01 4.16 9.53
C MET A 107 42.65 3.26 8.50
N ARG A 108 42.98 2.03 8.89
CA ARG A 108 43.58 1.05 7.99
C ARG A 108 42.54 0.12 7.37
N TRP A 109 42.45 0.11 6.06
CA TRP A 109 41.55 -0.74 5.28
C TRP A 109 42.26 -1.34 4.07
N GLN A 110 42.25 -2.67 3.95
CA GLN A 110 42.91 -3.41 2.84
C GLN A 110 44.38 -2.99 2.59
N ASP A 111 45.13 -2.77 3.66
CA ASP A 111 46.51 -2.29 3.69
C ASP A 111 46.75 -0.85 3.20
N GLU A 112 45.66 -0.08 3.01
CA GLU A 112 45.74 1.34 2.67
C GLU A 112 45.21 2.19 3.85
N ASP A 113 45.81 3.39 4.00
CA ASP A 113 45.29 4.40 4.97
C ASP A 113 44.16 5.16 4.31
N VAL A 114 42.97 5.05 4.93
CA VAL A 114 41.74 5.71 4.43
C VAL A 114 41.19 6.68 5.48
N SER A 115 40.40 7.67 5.06
CA SER A 115 39.73 8.53 6.01
C SER A 115 38.60 7.78 6.73
N ARG A 116 38.28 8.23 7.96
CA ARG A 116 37.25 7.65 8.82
C ARG A 116 35.89 7.58 8.12
N VAL A 117 35.52 8.67 7.43
CA VAL A 117 34.24 8.73 6.68
C VAL A 117 34.19 7.71 5.55
N VAL A 118 35.27 7.50 4.80
CA VAL A 118 35.35 6.52 3.70
C VAL A 118 35.17 5.10 4.24
N LEU A 119 35.85 4.78 5.35
CA LEU A 119 35.67 3.48 6.01
C LEU A 119 34.24 3.25 6.45
N VAL A 120 33.62 4.25 7.06
CA VAL A 120 32.21 4.22 7.51
C VAL A 120 31.26 4.04 6.35
N GLN A 121 31.47 4.76 5.22
CA GLN A 121 30.65 4.62 4.02
C GLN A 121 30.68 3.21 3.48
N HIS A 122 31.85 2.60 3.36
CA HIS A 122 31.98 1.22 2.87
C HIS A 122 31.28 0.21 3.79
N LEU A 123 31.60 0.20 5.06
CA LEU A 123 31.14 -0.86 5.97
C LEU A 123 29.66 -0.69 6.40
N LEU A 124 29.21 0.55 6.62
CA LEU A 124 27.80 0.80 6.86
C LEU A 124 26.97 0.61 5.58
N GLY A 125 27.51 0.94 4.39
CA GLY A 125 26.85 0.67 3.12
C GLY A 125 26.51 -0.81 2.96
N ASP A 126 27.48 -1.68 3.20
CA ASP A 126 27.30 -3.14 3.15
C ASP A 126 26.36 -3.66 4.26
N PHE A 127 26.45 -3.08 5.45
CA PHE A 127 25.52 -3.39 6.53
C PHE A 127 24.06 -3.02 6.16
N LEU A 128 23.84 -1.84 5.60
CA LEU A 128 22.50 -1.38 5.20
C LEU A 128 21.92 -2.26 4.09
N GLU A 129 22.72 -2.64 3.09
CA GLU A 129 22.26 -3.52 2.02
C GLU A 129 21.85 -4.92 2.53
N GLY A 130 22.53 -5.45 3.53
CA GLY A 130 22.23 -6.74 4.15
C GLY A 130 20.92 -6.78 4.92
N ARG A 131 20.33 -5.64 5.28
CA ARG A 131 19.14 -5.52 6.14
C ARG A 131 17.82 -5.77 5.40
N GLU A 132 17.63 -6.97 4.88
CA GLU A 132 16.38 -7.34 4.20
C GLU A 132 15.18 -7.34 5.16
N GLY A 133 14.15 -6.56 4.79
CA GLY A 133 12.93 -6.42 5.59
C GLY A 133 12.95 -5.26 6.60
N ASP A 134 14.11 -4.67 6.90
CA ASP A 134 14.21 -3.50 7.76
C ASP A 134 13.90 -2.21 6.98
N ARG A 135 13.36 -1.21 7.68
CA ARG A 135 13.34 0.17 7.19
C ARG A 135 14.59 0.88 7.68
N VAL A 136 15.34 1.43 6.77
CA VAL A 136 16.56 2.15 7.09
C VAL A 136 16.41 3.63 6.74
N GLY A 137 17.03 4.50 7.55
CA GLY A 137 17.09 5.93 7.29
C GLY A 137 18.46 6.47 7.67
N LEU A 138 18.80 7.66 7.18
CA LEU A 138 20.11 8.28 7.35
C LEU A 138 19.97 9.69 7.92
N ILE A 139 20.70 9.96 8.99
CA ILE A 139 20.93 11.29 9.54
C ILE A 139 22.42 11.62 9.35
N LEU A 140 22.72 12.75 8.78
CA LEU A 140 24.07 13.32 8.78
C LEU A 140 24.12 14.43 9.83
N PHE A 141 25.17 14.45 10.64
CA PHE A 141 25.30 15.48 11.64
C PHE A 141 26.74 16.02 11.75
N GLY A 142 26.83 17.22 12.20
CA GLY A 142 28.03 18.00 12.44
C GLY A 142 27.64 19.09 13.45
N SER A 143 27.77 20.38 13.10
CA SER A 143 27.25 21.47 13.95
C SER A 143 25.73 21.43 14.09
N GLN A 144 25.02 20.79 13.17
CA GLN A 144 23.58 20.55 13.17
C GLN A 144 23.29 19.14 12.65
N ALA A 145 22.10 18.61 12.96
CA ALA A 145 21.66 17.30 12.48
C ALA A 145 20.63 17.44 11.37
N TYR A 146 20.80 16.70 10.27
CA TYR A 146 19.92 16.70 9.11
C TYR A 146 19.44 15.30 8.76
N LEU A 147 18.14 15.17 8.51
CA LEU A 147 17.58 13.93 8.00
C LEU A 147 17.86 13.84 6.50
N GLN A 148 18.87 13.07 6.12
CA GLN A 148 19.25 12.87 4.72
C GLN A 148 18.31 11.88 4.04
N ALA A 149 17.97 10.78 4.70
CA ALA A 149 17.01 9.78 4.22
C ALA A 149 15.97 9.49 5.31
N PRO A 150 14.65 9.60 5.02
CA PRO A 150 13.63 9.08 5.90
C PRO A 150 13.66 7.56 5.94
N LEU A 151 13.03 6.96 6.95
CA LEU A 151 12.89 5.49 7.07
C LEU A 151 12.19 4.91 5.84
N THR A 152 12.92 4.13 5.06
CA THR A 152 12.48 3.51 3.80
C THR A 152 12.95 2.06 3.68
N PHE A 153 12.27 1.26 2.89
CA PHE A 153 12.74 -0.07 2.49
C PHE A 153 13.73 -0.03 1.31
N ASP A 154 13.88 1.15 0.67
CA ASP A 154 14.86 1.34 -0.41
C ASP A 154 16.26 1.60 0.15
N ARG A 155 16.92 0.52 0.53
CA ARG A 155 18.27 0.51 1.10
C ARG A 155 19.32 1.00 0.12
N ARG A 156 19.11 0.76 -1.18
CA ARG A 156 20.04 1.19 -2.22
C ARG A 156 20.13 2.71 -2.31
N THR A 157 19.00 3.36 -2.29
CA THR A 157 18.94 4.84 -2.26
C THR A 157 19.60 5.39 -1.00
N VAL A 158 19.38 4.77 0.18
CA VAL A 158 20.04 5.20 1.41
C VAL A 158 21.55 5.01 1.34
N ARG A 159 22.04 3.90 0.76
CA ARG A 159 23.47 3.68 0.51
C ARG A 159 24.06 4.76 -0.40
N VAL A 160 23.44 5.06 -1.53
CA VAL A 160 23.91 6.12 -2.43
C VAL A 160 24.04 7.46 -1.69
N TRP A 161 23.07 7.83 -0.86
CA TRP A 161 23.14 9.05 -0.08
C TRP A 161 24.21 9.04 1.00
N LEU A 162 24.50 7.88 1.57
CA LEU A 162 25.63 7.70 2.47
C LEU A 162 26.97 7.87 1.73
N ASP A 163 27.13 7.27 0.55
CA ASP A 163 28.33 7.35 -0.25
C ASP A 163 28.57 8.79 -0.79
N GLU A 164 27.51 9.55 -1.00
CA GLU A 164 27.56 10.96 -1.41
C GLU A 164 27.78 11.95 -0.24
N ALA A 165 27.74 11.47 1.02
CA ALA A 165 27.93 12.30 2.19
C ALA A 165 29.35 12.91 2.19
N ARG A 166 29.40 14.25 2.29
CA ARG A 166 30.67 14.99 2.26
C ARG A 166 30.95 15.61 3.63
N ILE A 167 32.20 15.59 4.00
CA ILE A 167 32.72 16.24 5.19
C ILE A 167 32.35 17.72 5.19
N GLY A 168 31.89 18.23 6.36
CA GLY A 168 31.57 19.62 6.58
C GLY A 168 30.18 20.06 6.06
N ILE A 169 29.42 19.18 5.39
CA ILE A 169 28.07 19.53 4.89
C ILE A 169 27.11 19.89 6.04
N ALA A 170 27.32 19.30 7.22
CA ALA A 170 26.55 19.56 8.44
C ALA A 170 27.27 20.50 9.43
N GLY A 171 28.37 21.14 8.99
CA GLY A 171 29.20 21.99 9.81
C GLY A 171 30.44 21.28 10.36
N LYS A 172 31.26 22.03 11.14
CA LYS A 172 32.58 21.56 11.57
C LYS A 172 32.57 20.91 12.97
N ASN A 173 31.60 21.25 13.81
CA ASN A 173 31.46 20.75 15.18
C ASN A 173 30.68 19.44 15.19
N THR A 174 30.54 18.84 16.36
CA THR A 174 29.87 17.54 16.58
C THR A 174 28.71 17.72 17.55
N ALA A 175 27.47 17.69 17.06
CA ALA A 175 26.23 17.87 17.84
C ALA A 175 25.51 16.52 18.05
N ILE A 176 26.06 15.68 18.92
CA ILE A 176 25.54 14.32 19.23
C ILE A 176 24.10 14.39 19.77
N GLY A 177 23.86 15.32 20.72
CA GLY A 177 22.55 15.47 21.36
C GLY A 177 21.45 15.81 20.38
N ASP A 178 21.73 16.70 19.41
CA ASP A 178 20.77 17.08 18.36
C ASP A 178 20.52 15.93 17.38
N ALA A 179 21.53 15.12 17.06
CA ALA A 179 21.39 13.91 16.24
C ALA A 179 20.46 12.89 16.90
N ILE A 180 20.64 12.63 18.20
CA ILE A 180 19.76 11.76 19.00
C ILE A 180 18.34 12.35 19.06
N GLY A 181 18.20 13.66 19.29
CA GLY A 181 16.91 14.36 19.34
C GLY A 181 16.14 14.26 18.01
N LEU A 182 16.84 14.43 16.88
CA LEU A 182 16.25 14.28 15.55
C LEU A 182 15.83 12.81 15.29
N ALA A 183 16.69 11.85 15.66
CA ALA A 183 16.37 10.43 15.53
C ALA A 183 15.14 10.06 16.35
N LEU A 184 15.07 10.51 17.60
CA LEU A 184 13.93 10.31 18.48
C LEU A 184 12.64 10.85 17.88
N LYS A 185 12.68 12.07 17.34
CA LYS A 185 11.53 12.69 16.67
C LYS A 185 10.97 11.83 15.52
N ARG A 186 11.82 11.06 14.84
CA ARG A 186 11.45 10.19 13.71
C ARG A 186 11.01 8.80 14.19
N LEU A 187 11.74 8.22 15.15
CA LEU A 187 11.50 6.87 15.65
C LEU A 187 10.26 6.78 16.55
N ARG A 188 9.92 7.82 17.33
CA ARG A 188 8.73 7.79 18.21
C ARG A 188 7.41 7.51 17.47
N LEU A 189 7.34 7.74 16.16
CA LEU A 189 6.18 7.45 15.34
C LEU A 189 6.11 5.97 14.90
N ARG A 190 7.06 5.15 15.34
CA ARG A 190 7.18 3.74 15.01
C ARG A 190 6.83 2.86 16.22
N PRO A 191 6.57 1.55 16.03
CA PRO A 191 6.37 0.63 17.15
C PRO A 191 7.57 0.61 18.09
N ALA A 192 7.35 0.63 19.41
CA ALA A 192 8.43 0.76 20.40
C ALA A 192 9.48 -0.37 20.33
N ASN A 193 9.08 -1.56 19.93
CA ASN A 193 9.95 -2.74 19.83
C ASN A 193 10.81 -2.78 18.55
N SER A 194 10.67 -1.81 17.64
CA SER A 194 11.41 -1.78 16.37
C SER A 194 12.43 -0.63 16.29
N ARG A 195 12.50 0.25 17.30
CA ARG A 195 13.23 1.51 17.26
C ARG A 195 14.69 1.33 17.57
N VAL A 196 15.56 1.51 16.59
CA VAL A 196 17.02 1.37 16.75
C VAL A 196 17.71 2.58 16.13
N LEU A 197 18.68 3.14 16.85
CA LEU A 197 19.59 4.18 16.37
C LEU A 197 21.02 3.65 16.43
N ILE A 198 21.73 3.65 15.32
CA ILE A 198 23.20 3.50 15.26
C ILE A 198 23.78 4.89 15.17
N LEU A 199 24.63 5.26 16.11
CA LEU A 199 25.27 6.56 16.20
C LEU A 199 26.78 6.41 15.95
N VAL A 200 27.28 6.96 14.86
CA VAL A 200 28.70 6.86 14.47
C VAL A 200 29.35 8.21 14.62
N THR A 201 30.41 8.30 15.45
CA THR A 201 31.15 9.53 15.70
C THR A 201 32.59 9.23 16.06
N ASP A 202 33.49 10.19 15.85
CA ASP A 202 34.89 10.11 16.20
C ASP A 202 35.31 11.14 17.28
N GLY A 203 34.36 11.96 17.77
CA GLY A 203 34.64 13.06 18.65
C GLY A 203 33.74 13.14 19.88
N ALA A 204 34.08 14.13 20.74
CA ALA A 204 33.22 14.57 21.82
C ALA A 204 32.12 15.52 21.31
N ASN A 205 31.03 15.60 22.08
CA ASN A 205 29.99 16.59 21.78
C ASN A 205 30.53 18.00 22.08
N ASN A 206 30.75 18.78 21.05
CA ASN A 206 31.25 20.17 21.11
C ASN A 206 30.34 21.19 20.44
N GLY A 207 29.13 20.78 20.07
CA GLY A 207 28.11 21.60 19.40
C GLY A 207 26.70 21.18 19.73
N GLY A 208 25.72 21.84 19.15
CA GLY A 208 24.30 21.55 19.33
C GLY A 208 23.66 22.24 20.53
N GLU A 209 22.35 22.13 20.64
CA GLU A 209 21.54 22.75 21.71
C GLU A 209 21.16 21.74 22.80
N ILE A 210 21.19 20.45 22.50
CA ILE A 210 20.71 19.37 23.39
C ILE A 210 21.90 18.62 23.96
N ASP A 211 21.92 18.47 25.29
CA ASP A 211 22.89 17.60 25.97
C ASP A 211 22.69 16.13 25.57
N PRO A 212 23.75 15.39 25.15
CA PRO A 212 23.65 14.01 24.68
C PRO A 212 23.01 13.05 25.67
N LEU A 213 23.34 13.12 26.97
CA LEU A 213 22.75 12.25 27.97
C LEU A 213 21.28 12.56 28.23
N THR A 214 20.90 13.82 28.16
CA THR A 214 19.50 14.24 28.26
C THR A 214 18.68 13.72 27.06
N ALA A 215 19.23 13.82 25.84
CA ALA A 215 18.62 13.24 24.65
C ALA A 215 18.51 11.70 24.77
N ALA A 216 19.54 11.03 25.25
CA ALA A 216 19.54 9.58 25.46
C ALA A 216 18.49 9.12 26.49
N ARG A 217 18.31 9.85 27.61
CA ARG A 217 17.24 9.56 28.59
C ARG A 217 15.85 9.70 27.98
N LEU A 218 15.63 10.72 27.16
CA LEU A 218 14.37 10.89 26.45
C LEU A 218 14.16 9.74 25.43
N ALA A 219 15.21 9.33 24.74
CA ALA A 219 15.17 8.20 23.80
C ALA A 219 14.84 6.87 24.52
N ALA A 220 15.43 6.64 25.69
CA ALA A 220 15.15 5.47 26.53
C ALA A 220 13.68 5.41 26.98
N ASN A 221 13.12 6.55 27.40
CA ASN A 221 11.70 6.65 27.80
C ASN A 221 10.74 6.31 26.66
N GLU A 222 11.15 6.57 25.43
CA GLU A 222 10.39 6.26 24.22
C GLU A 222 10.75 4.87 23.64
N GLY A 223 11.57 4.07 24.34
CA GLY A 223 11.95 2.73 23.92
C GLY A 223 12.88 2.68 22.68
N VAL A 224 13.67 3.73 22.46
CA VAL A 224 14.70 3.75 21.40
C VAL A 224 16.00 3.19 21.97
N LYS A 225 16.54 2.13 21.35
CA LYS A 225 17.87 1.62 21.66
C LYS A 225 18.91 2.36 20.84
N ILE A 226 20.01 2.77 21.48
CA ILE A 226 21.10 3.47 20.81
C ILE A 226 22.36 2.61 20.89
N TYR A 227 22.99 2.40 19.74
CA TYR A 227 24.27 1.72 19.57
C TYR A 227 25.33 2.73 19.11
N PRO A 228 26.06 3.36 20.05
CA PRO A 228 27.13 4.27 19.69
C PRO A 228 28.35 3.48 19.22
N ILE A 229 28.93 3.92 18.10
CA ILE A 229 30.16 3.41 17.52
C ILE A 229 31.16 4.56 17.51
N GLY A 230 32.18 4.48 18.36
CA GLY A 230 33.29 5.40 18.39
C GLY A 230 34.38 4.98 17.40
N ILE A 231 34.79 5.89 16.52
CA ILE A 231 35.77 5.61 15.45
C ILE A 231 37.08 6.36 15.73
N GLY A 232 38.20 5.71 15.44
CA GLY A 232 39.52 6.32 15.47
C GLY A 232 40.61 5.32 15.85
N ALA A 233 41.76 5.38 15.24
CA ALA A 233 42.89 4.51 15.45
C ALA A 233 43.54 4.70 16.85
N ASP A 234 44.23 3.68 17.34
CA ASP A 234 45.05 3.84 18.51
C ASP A 234 46.29 4.72 18.20
N PRO A 235 46.77 5.49 19.19
CA PRO A 235 47.92 6.40 19.01
C PRO A 235 49.18 5.72 18.48
N GLU A 236 49.40 4.45 18.83
CA GLU A 236 50.56 3.66 18.49
C GLU A 236 50.50 3.12 17.04
N GLU A 237 49.30 3.03 16.46
CA GLU A 237 49.06 2.50 15.12
C GLU A 237 48.73 3.57 14.06
N SER A 238 48.70 4.83 14.47
CA SER A 238 48.34 5.99 13.62
C SER A 238 49.45 6.41 12.66
N GLY A 239 49.99 5.56 11.86
CA GLY A 239 50.88 5.79 10.71
C GLY A 239 51.55 7.19 10.67
N THR A 240 51.31 7.95 9.60
CA THR A 240 51.86 9.32 9.40
C THR A 240 51.28 10.36 10.39
N ALA A 241 50.08 10.21 10.87
CA ALA A 241 49.50 11.13 11.85
C ALA A 241 50.17 11.03 13.23
N GLY A 242 50.56 9.85 13.68
CA GLY A 242 51.33 9.63 14.90
C GLY A 242 52.70 10.26 14.86
N PHE A 243 53.31 10.33 13.67
CA PHE A 243 54.63 10.97 13.49
C PHE A 243 54.57 12.51 13.67
N LEU A 244 53.45 13.15 13.40
CA LEU A 244 53.23 14.59 13.57
C LEU A 244 52.81 14.98 15.03
N GLY A 245 52.69 14.00 15.94
CA GLY A 245 52.31 14.23 17.31
C GLY A 245 50.84 14.69 17.51
N VAL A 246 50.02 14.61 16.48
CA VAL A 246 48.59 14.91 16.51
C VAL A 246 47.85 13.59 16.66
N ASN A 247 47.24 13.40 17.81
CA ASN A 247 46.37 12.22 18.03
C ASN A 247 44.89 12.64 17.93
N PRO A 248 44.25 12.51 16.76
CA PRO A 248 42.88 12.95 16.57
C PRO A 248 41.87 12.07 17.32
N SER A 249 42.30 10.91 17.86
CA SER A 249 41.45 10.02 18.65
C SER A 249 41.36 10.38 20.12
N LEU A 250 42.15 11.37 20.59
CA LEU A 250 42.07 11.88 21.96
C LEU A 250 40.77 12.64 22.23
N ASP A 251 40.13 13.14 21.21
CA ASP A 251 38.88 13.90 21.32
C ASP A 251 37.64 13.02 21.49
N LEU A 252 37.75 11.70 21.37
CA LEU A 252 36.63 10.78 21.55
C LEU A 252 36.23 10.63 23.01
N ASP A 253 35.00 11.06 23.34
CA ASP A 253 34.43 10.93 24.68
C ASP A 253 33.75 9.55 24.87
N GLU A 254 34.58 8.51 25.02
CA GLU A 254 34.07 7.15 25.27
C GLU A 254 33.17 7.04 26.52
N PRO A 255 33.46 7.73 27.67
CA PRO A 255 32.60 7.67 28.84
C PRO A 255 31.17 8.11 28.53
N SER A 256 30.99 9.22 27.80
CA SER A 256 29.67 9.70 27.41
C SER A 256 28.96 8.74 26.46
N LEU A 257 29.66 8.18 25.47
CA LEU A 257 29.08 7.20 24.52
C LEU A 257 28.66 5.90 25.22
N LYS A 258 29.45 5.41 26.21
CA LYS A 258 29.10 4.26 27.05
C LYS A 258 27.86 4.55 27.90
N ALA A 259 27.79 5.74 28.51
CA ALA A 259 26.62 6.14 29.28
C ALA A 259 25.34 6.25 28.44
N ILE A 260 25.43 6.77 27.17
CA ILE A 260 24.31 6.79 26.22
C ILE A 260 23.83 5.36 25.94
N ALA A 261 24.74 4.43 25.66
CA ALA A 261 24.39 3.03 25.38
C ALA A 261 23.69 2.38 26.59
N GLU A 262 24.26 2.52 27.82
CA GLU A 262 23.71 1.92 29.05
C GLU A 262 22.31 2.43 29.36
N VAL A 263 22.09 3.75 29.28
CA VAL A 263 20.78 4.37 29.56
C VAL A 263 19.69 3.91 28.59
N THR A 264 20.05 3.65 27.33
CA THR A 264 19.09 3.25 26.29
C THR A 264 18.95 1.74 26.10
N GLY A 265 19.71 0.93 26.89
CA GLY A 265 19.72 -0.53 26.74
C GLY A 265 20.39 -1.03 25.47
N GLY A 266 21.22 -0.21 24.84
CA GLY A 266 22.10 -0.55 23.75
C GLY A 266 23.48 -1.03 24.22
N ARG A 267 24.44 -1.00 23.27
CA ARG A 267 25.83 -1.35 23.53
C ARG A 267 26.76 -0.39 22.82
N TYR A 268 27.82 0.06 23.51
CA TYR A 268 28.91 0.85 22.93
C TYR A 268 29.88 -0.07 22.18
N PHE A 269 30.38 0.38 21.07
CA PHE A 269 31.44 -0.26 20.29
C PHE A 269 32.55 0.74 19.99
N ARG A 270 33.78 0.24 19.97
CA ARG A 270 34.96 0.97 19.51
C ARG A 270 35.44 0.35 18.21
N ALA A 271 35.68 1.14 17.20
CA ALA A 271 36.28 0.72 15.93
C ALA A 271 37.63 1.42 15.73
N ARG A 272 38.72 0.66 15.83
CA ARG A 272 40.10 1.14 15.66
C ARG A 272 40.59 0.91 14.23
N ASP A 273 40.07 -0.11 13.60
CA ASP A 273 40.38 -0.48 12.21
C ASP A 273 39.14 -1.03 11.49
N GLY A 274 39.30 -1.34 10.20
CA GLY A 274 38.24 -1.91 9.40
C GLY A 274 37.76 -3.28 9.85
N LYS A 275 38.63 -4.13 10.43
CA LYS A 275 38.27 -5.47 10.90
C LYS A 275 37.40 -5.42 12.15
N GLU A 276 37.72 -4.51 13.08
CA GLU A 276 36.88 -4.29 14.25
C GLU A 276 35.48 -3.80 13.83
N LEU A 277 35.40 -2.86 12.90
CA LEU A 277 34.11 -2.36 12.42
C LEU A 277 33.29 -3.44 11.70
N GLU A 278 33.94 -4.35 10.97
CA GLU A 278 33.29 -5.52 10.37
C GLU A 278 32.73 -6.47 11.45
N SER A 279 33.49 -6.73 12.51
CA SER A 279 33.04 -7.56 13.64
C SER A 279 31.88 -6.92 14.41
N ILE A 280 31.84 -5.59 14.47
CA ILE A 280 30.74 -4.82 15.06
C ILE A 280 29.47 -5.01 14.24
N LYS A 281 29.56 -4.98 12.92
CA LYS A 281 28.44 -5.26 12.01
C LYS A 281 27.82 -6.63 12.33
N ASP A 282 28.62 -7.69 12.42
CA ASP A 282 28.16 -9.05 12.73
C ASP A 282 27.50 -9.13 14.12
N THR A 283 28.05 -8.40 15.09
CA THR A 283 27.48 -8.33 16.44
C THR A 283 26.13 -7.59 16.45
N LEU A 284 25.99 -6.50 15.70
CA LEU A 284 24.73 -5.77 15.58
C LEU A 284 23.65 -6.63 14.90
N ASP A 285 24.01 -7.45 13.92
CA ASP A 285 23.12 -8.40 13.28
C ASP A 285 22.59 -9.46 14.25
N GLN A 286 23.42 -9.88 15.22
CA GLN A 286 23.02 -10.82 16.27
C GLN A 286 22.16 -10.16 17.35
N LEU A 287 22.47 -8.92 17.77
CA LEU A 287 21.75 -8.20 18.81
C LEU A 287 20.37 -7.74 18.35
N GLU A 288 20.24 -7.36 17.10
CA GLU A 288 18.99 -6.89 16.50
C GLU A 288 18.64 -7.74 15.26
N PRO A 289 18.29 -9.03 15.45
CA PRO A 289 17.94 -9.91 14.35
C PRO A 289 16.68 -9.42 13.64
N VAL A 290 16.64 -9.60 12.33
CA VAL A 290 15.46 -9.30 11.52
C VAL A 290 14.33 -10.23 11.95
N THR A 291 13.44 -9.75 12.81
CA THR A 291 12.28 -10.53 13.23
C THR A 291 11.19 -10.40 12.17
N GLN A 292 11.20 -11.28 11.20
CA GLN A 292 10.13 -11.41 10.24
C GLN A 292 8.92 -12.04 10.93
N GLN A 293 8.01 -11.23 11.46
CA GLN A 293 6.65 -11.69 11.71
C GLN A 293 5.90 -11.61 10.36
N PRO A 294 5.63 -12.73 9.70
CA PRO A 294 4.96 -12.70 8.42
C PRO A 294 3.53 -12.18 8.61
N THR A 295 3.31 -10.91 8.32
CA THR A 295 1.96 -10.42 8.15
C THR A 295 1.41 -11.08 6.89
N GLN A 296 0.53 -12.05 7.04
CA GLN A 296 -0.09 -12.76 5.93
C GLN A 296 -1.04 -11.82 5.19
N ALA A 297 -0.58 -11.17 4.16
CA ALA A 297 -1.49 -10.52 3.23
C ALA A 297 -1.97 -11.54 2.19
N ARG A 298 -3.29 -11.69 2.10
CA ARG A 298 -3.92 -12.53 1.10
C ARG A 298 -4.33 -11.65 -0.07
N PRO A 299 -3.76 -11.84 -1.27
CA PRO A 299 -4.21 -11.10 -2.44
C PRO A 299 -5.67 -11.48 -2.72
N ALA A 300 -6.56 -10.49 -2.65
CA ALA A 300 -7.97 -10.67 -2.92
C ALA A 300 -8.27 -10.32 -4.38
N GLN A 301 -8.66 -11.31 -5.18
CA GLN A 301 -9.19 -11.09 -6.51
C GLN A 301 -10.69 -10.85 -6.43
N SER A 302 -11.15 -9.66 -6.81
CA SER A 302 -12.56 -9.32 -6.79
C SER A 302 -13.28 -9.90 -8.00
N LEU A 303 -14.41 -10.60 -7.77
CA LEU A 303 -15.21 -11.29 -8.78
C LEU A 303 -16.54 -10.58 -9.05
N TYR A 304 -16.78 -9.39 -8.49
CA TYR A 304 -18.05 -8.67 -8.60
C TYR A 304 -18.46 -8.32 -10.04
N HIS A 305 -17.49 -8.22 -10.94
CA HIS A 305 -17.74 -7.89 -12.34
C HIS A 305 -18.56 -8.95 -13.09
N TRP A 306 -18.47 -10.23 -12.69
CA TRP A 306 -19.24 -11.30 -13.30
C TRP A 306 -20.75 -11.20 -13.02
N PRO A 307 -21.21 -11.16 -11.76
CA PRO A 307 -22.62 -10.99 -11.47
C PRO A 307 -23.16 -9.63 -11.94
N LEU A 308 -22.32 -8.57 -11.95
CA LEU A 308 -22.71 -7.26 -12.48
C LEU A 308 -22.92 -7.29 -13.99
N ALA A 309 -22.04 -7.96 -14.74
CA ALA A 309 -22.21 -8.14 -16.18
C ALA A 309 -23.47 -8.93 -16.52
N LEU A 310 -23.77 -10.02 -15.79
CA LEU A 310 -25.00 -10.79 -15.95
C LEU A 310 -26.23 -9.94 -15.64
N ALA A 311 -26.20 -9.12 -14.57
CA ALA A 311 -27.29 -8.21 -14.24
C ALA A 311 -27.53 -7.18 -15.35
N LEU A 312 -26.47 -6.63 -15.93
CA LEU A 312 -26.55 -5.67 -17.02
C LEU A 312 -27.17 -6.30 -18.28
N VAL A 313 -26.70 -7.49 -18.68
CA VAL A 313 -27.26 -8.22 -19.83
C VAL A 313 -28.75 -8.55 -19.61
N LEU A 314 -29.11 -9.05 -18.42
CA LEU A 314 -30.49 -9.32 -18.07
C LEU A 314 -31.34 -8.05 -18.11
N SER A 315 -30.86 -6.94 -17.58
CA SER A 315 -31.54 -5.64 -17.63
C SER A 315 -31.79 -5.19 -19.08
N MET A 316 -30.77 -5.30 -19.95
CA MET A 316 -30.92 -4.98 -21.37
C MET A 316 -31.98 -5.86 -22.07
N LEU A 317 -31.98 -7.15 -21.78
CA LEU A 317 -32.97 -8.10 -22.32
C LEU A 317 -34.40 -7.76 -21.85
N LEU A 318 -34.57 -7.37 -20.58
CA LEU A 318 -35.85 -6.96 -20.05
C LEU A 318 -36.36 -5.68 -20.73
N VAL A 319 -35.52 -4.67 -20.87
CA VAL A 319 -35.85 -3.43 -21.57
C VAL A 319 -36.14 -3.69 -23.08
N ALA A 320 -35.35 -4.54 -23.70
CA ALA A 320 -35.58 -4.93 -25.09
C ALA A 320 -36.93 -5.63 -25.25
N ARG A 321 -37.29 -6.54 -24.32
CA ARG A 321 -38.58 -7.23 -24.33
C ARG A 321 -39.78 -6.28 -24.16
N GLU A 322 -39.64 -5.27 -23.28
CA GLU A 322 -40.70 -4.27 -23.08
C GLU A 322 -40.86 -3.30 -24.27
N ARG A 323 -39.74 -2.87 -24.86
CA ARG A 323 -39.74 -1.92 -25.96
C ARG A 323 -39.89 -2.57 -27.34
N TRP A 324 -39.65 -3.88 -27.44
CA TRP A 324 -39.78 -4.59 -28.72
C TRP A 324 -41.27 -4.87 -28.97
N PRO A 325 -41.94 -4.13 -29.86
CA PRO A 325 -43.34 -4.38 -30.13
C PRO A 325 -43.48 -5.77 -30.73
N ASN A 326 -44.40 -6.57 -30.19
CA ASN A 326 -44.74 -7.92 -30.68
C ASN A 326 -45.03 -7.97 -32.17
N ASN A 327 -45.05 -6.84 -32.84
CA ASN A 327 -45.41 -6.65 -34.24
C ASN A 327 -44.20 -6.53 -35.20
N LEU A 328 -42.95 -6.59 -34.72
CA LEU A 328 -41.80 -6.43 -35.64
C LEU A 328 -41.69 -7.61 -36.61
N LEU A 329 -41.92 -8.83 -36.15
CA LEU A 329 -42.01 -10.00 -36.99
C LEU A 329 -43.26 -9.93 -37.92
N GLN A 330 -44.39 -9.48 -37.39
CA GLN A 330 -45.57 -9.25 -38.24
C GLN A 330 -45.34 -8.13 -39.26
N ARG A 331 -44.67 -7.06 -38.92
CA ARG A 331 -44.32 -5.98 -39.86
C ARG A 331 -43.35 -6.40 -40.96
N LEU A 332 -42.42 -7.27 -40.65
CA LEU A 332 -41.52 -7.85 -41.66
C LEU A 332 -42.26 -8.81 -42.60
N PHE A 333 -43.12 -9.68 -42.05
CA PHE A 333 -43.95 -10.56 -42.87
C PHE A 333 -45.03 -9.81 -43.68
N THR A 334 -45.63 -8.76 -43.10
CA THR A 334 -46.58 -7.93 -43.86
C THR A 334 -45.89 -7.08 -44.92
N LYS A 335 -44.66 -6.65 -44.72
CA LYS A 335 -43.89 -5.92 -45.75
C LYS A 335 -43.52 -6.80 -46.93
N GLU A 336 -43.17 -8.08 -46.70
CA GLU A 336 -42.97 -9.04 -47.81
C GLU A 336 -44.25 -9.34 -48.57
N LEU A 337 -45.36 -9.54 -47.87
CA LEU A 337 -46.67 -9.74 -48.51
C LEU A 337 -47.14 -8.48 -49.26
N PHE A 338 -46.86 -7.29 -48.75
CA PHE A 338 -47.17 -6.03 -49.41
C PHE A 338 -46.30 -5.80 -50.65
N LEU A 339 -45.03 -6.17 -50.61
CA LEU A 339 -44.13 -6.13 -51.77
C LEU A 339 -44.52 -7.14 -52.84
N GLN A 340 -45.01 -8.33 -52.45
CA GLN A 340 -45.54 -9.32 -53.35
C GLN A 340 -46.87 -8.85 -54.02
N SER A 341 -47.69 -8.04 -53.31
CA SER A 341 -48.95 -7.50 -53.94
C SER A 341 -48.69 -6.38 -54.91
N GLN A 342 -47.55 -5.72 -54.87
CA GLN A 342 -47.15 -4.64 -55.77
C GLN A 342 -46.41 -5.13 -57.05
N LEU A 343 -46.23 -6.45 -57.19
CA LEU A 343 -45.62 -7.00 -58.41
C LEU A 343 -46.56 -6.77 -59.61
N PRO A 344 -46.05 -6.21 -60.72
CA PRO A 344 -46.86 -6.00 -61.93
C PRO A 344 -47.47 -7.30 -62.46
N ASP A 345 -48.70 -7.25 -62.98
CA ASP A 345 -49.50 -8.45 -63.34
C ASP A 345 -48.82 -9.41 -64.33
N TRP A 346 -47.87 -8.90 -65.18
CA TRP A 346 -47.10 -9.74 -66.07
C TRP A 346 -46.17 -10.71 -65.38
N ARG A 347 -45.58 -10.38 -64.18
CA ARG A 347 -44.75 -11.28 -63.38
C ARG A 347 -45.59 -12.38 -62.76
N LYS A 348 -46.80 -12.09 -62.30
CA LYS A 348 -47.73 -13.08 -61.77
C LYS A 348 -48.19 -14.07 -62.84
N ARG A 349 -48.25 -13.63 -64.11
CA ARG A 349 -48.53 -14.52 -65.26
C ARG A 349 -47.34 -15.44 -65.60
N LEU A 350 -46.12 -14.96 -65.53
CA LEU A 350 -44.93 -15.77 -65.78
C LEU A 350 -44.70 -16.86 -64.77
N GLU A 351 -44.95 -16.63 -63.46
CA GLU A 351 -44.91 -17.66 -62.49
C GLU A 351 -45.97 -18.73 -62.65
N ARG A 352 -47.16 -18.39 -62.97
CA ARG A 352 -48.22 -19.36 -63.34
C ARG A 352 -47.86 -20.20 -64.53
N LEU A 353 -47.16 -19.69 -65.53
CA LEU A 353 -46.69 -20.44 -66.69
C LEU A 353 -45.51 -21.36 -66.39
N ARG A 354 -44.62 -20.97 -65.40
CA ARG A 354 -43.53 -21.84 -64.93
C ARG A 354 -44.04 -23.03 -64.11
N LEU A 355 -45.08 -22.86 -63.33
CA LEU A 355 -45.71 -23.93 -62.60
C LEU A 355 -46.52 -24.93 -63.44
N ARG A 356 -47.02 -24.51 -64.64
CA ARG A 356 -47.69 -25.40 -65.60
C ARG A 356 -46.70 -26.28 -66.40
N ARG A 357 -45.40 -25.96 -66.45
CA ARG A 357 -44.38 -26.74 -67.17
C ARG A 357 -43.70 -27.82 -66.23
N ARG A 358 -44.11 -27.90 -65.00
CA ARG A 358 -43.59 -28.88 -64.04
C ARG A 358 -44.63 -29.93 -63.59
N ARG A 359 -45.75 -30.03 -64.39
CA ARG A 359 -46.69 -31.21 -64.27
C ARG A 359 -46.67 -31.97 -65.57
#